data_bfe3dbca6499576405b5fdbf55b616c2
#
_entry.id   bfe3dbca6499576405b5fdbf55b616c2
#
_cell.length_a   1.000
_cell.length_b   1.000
_cell.length_c   1.000
_cell.angle_alpha   90.00
_cell.angle_beta   90.00
_cell.angle_gamma   90.00
#
_symmetry.space_group_name_H-M   'P 1'
#
loop_
_entity.id
_entity.type
_entity.pdbx_description
1 polymer ?
#
loop_
_entity_poly.entity_id
_entity_poly.type
_entity_poly.pdbx_seq_one_letter_code
_entity_poly.pdbx_strand_id
1 'polypeptide(L)'
;MRGGANGARVRLAPQNSWAANSPDELDNVLTTLEGIQSNFNSANRRKQVSLADLIVLGGAAAIEQAAGRAGVDVEVPFIPGRTDASQEQTDVSSFAYLEPTADGFRNFFARGNERNPAEMLIEKAALLDLNVPEMTVLVGGLRVLDANTDGAQHGIGRQQIRSHGVNQNRTPSTKAFFLVCLLS
;
A
#
# COMPACT_ATOMS: atom_id res chain seq x y z
N MET A 1 -1.74 21.63 -5.96
CA MET A 1 -2.80 20.73 -6.46
C MET A 1 -3.67 20.39 -5.27
N ARG A 2 -4.96 20.60 -5.34
CA ARG A 2 -5.85 20.22 -4.24
C ARG A 2 -5.92 18.72 -4.19
N GLY A 3 -6.03 18.13 -3.00
CA GLY A 3 -6.17 16.70 -2.81
C GLY A 3 -7.20 16.12 -3.76
N GLY A 4 -6.98 14.89 -4.18
CA GLY A 4 -7.79 14.22 -5.18
C GLY A 4 -9.26 14.19 -4.81
N ALA A 5 -10.05 13.71 -5.75
CA ALA A 5 -11.46 13.39 -5.55
C ALA A 5 -11.66 12.40 -4.38
N ASN A 6 -12.87 12.00 -4.14
CA ASN A 6 -13.22 11.01 -3.12
C ASN A 6 -12.27 9.80 -3.09
N GLY A 7 -11.58 9.61 -1.98
CA GLY A 7 -10.60 8.55 -1.77
C GLY A 7 -11.10 7.42 -0.89
N ALA A 8 -10.17 6.69 -0.29
CA ALA A 8 -10.42 5.54 0.57
C ALA A 8 -11.27 4.40 -0.08
N ARG A 9 -11.23 4.28 -1.41
CA ARG A 9 -11.96 3.24 -2.13
C ARG A 9 -11.45 1.84 -1.88
N VAL A 10 -10.21 1.71 -1.43
CA VAL A 10 -9.61 0.42 -1.08
C VAL A 10 -10.43 -0.37 -0.03
N ARG A 11 -11.22 0.31 0.80
CA ARG A 11 -12.14 -0.32 1.77
C ARG A 11 -13.46 -0.79 1.16
N LEU A 12 -13.74 -0.39 -0.08
CA LEU A 12 -14.99 -0.64 -0.78
C LEU A 12 -14.84 -1.77 -1.81
N ALA A 13 -15.96 -2.39 -2.18
CA ALA A 13 -15.98 -3.33 -3.29
C ALA A 13 -15.68 -2.61 -4.62
N PRO A 14 -14.90 -3.23 -5.54
CA PRO A 14 -14.34 -4.56 -5.45
C PRO A 14 -12.93 -4.62 -4.82
N GLN A 15 -12.28 -3.48 -4.57
CA GLN A 15 -10.87 -3.38 -4.20
C GLN A 15 -10.53 -4.06 -2.87
N ASN A 16 -11.45 -4.03 -1.91
CA ASN A 16 -11.25 -4.63 -0.59
C ASN A 16 -11.04 -6.16 -0.63
N SER A 17 -11.51 -6.82 -1.68
CA SER A 17 -11.41 -8.28 -1.83
C SER A 17 -10.33 -8.72 -2.81
N TRP A 18 -9.63 -7.80 -3.47
CA TRP A 18 -8.58 -8.16 -4.42
C TRP A 18 -7.40 -8.86 -3.71
N ALA A 19 -6.98 -10.00 -4.24
CA ALA A 19 -5.86 -10.75 -3.67
C ALA A 19 -4.56 -9.94 -3.57
N ALA A 20 -4.34 -9.01 -4.52
CA ALA A 20 -3.21 -8.10 -4.51
C ALA A 20 -3.18 -7.16 -3.29
N ASN A 21 -4.32 -6.94 -2.65
CA ASN A 21 -4.46 -6.04 -1.51
C ASN A 21 -4.33 -6.73 -0.16
N SER A 22 -4.09 -8.05 -0.13
CA SER A 22 -4.02 -8.84 1.12
C SER A 22 -5.20 -8.53 2.05
N PRO A 23 -6.44 -8.96 1.74
CA PRO A 23 -7.66 -8.50 2.41
C PRO A 23 -7.63 -8.54 3.93
N ASP A 24 -7.05 -9.59 4.52
CA ASP A 24 -6.98 -9.73 5.99
C ASP A 24 -6.05 -8.66 6.63
N GLU A 25 -4.92 -8.35 5.98
CA GLU A 25 -4.02 -7.28 6.44
C GLU A 25 -4.66 -5.92 6.24
N LEU A 26 -5.31 -5.71 5.09
CA LEU A 26 -6.01 -4.48 4.76
C LEU A 26 -7.10 -4.17 5.79
N ASP A 27 -7.92 -5.15 6.15
CA ASP A 27 -8.99 -5.00 7.13
C ASP A 27 -8.45 -4.58 8.50
N ASN A 28 -7.37 -5.20 8.97
CA ASN A 28 -6.72 -4.84 10.22
C ASN A 28 -6.23 -3.38 10.25
N VAL A 29 -5.65 -2.93 9.14
CA VAL A 29 -5.17 -1.54 9.02
C VAL A 29 -6.32 -0.57 8.97
N LEU A 30 -7.32 -0.84 8.14
CA LEU A 30 -8.50 0.00 8.01
C LEU A 30 -9.23 0.15 9.35
N THR A 31 -9.45 -0.94 10.08
CA THR A 31 -10.04 -0.92 11.42
C THR A 31 -9.26 -0.02 12.37
N THR A 32 -7.93 -0.08 12.33
CA THR A 32 -7.07 0.79 13.15
C THR A 32 -7.22 2.26 12.78
N LEU A 33 -7.19 2.57 11.48
CA LEU A 33 -7.32 3.95 10.97
C LEU A 33 -8.71 4.53 11.24
N GLU A 34 -9.77 3.75 11.08
CA GLU A 34 -11.14 4.15 11.40
C GLU A 34 -11.31 4.45 12.90
N GLY A 35 -10.65 3.67 13.76
CA GLY A 35 -10.58 3.95 15.20
C GLY A 35 -9.90 5.29 15.49
N ILE A 36 -8.78 5.59 14.84
CA ILE A 36 -8.08 6.86 14.96
C ILE A 36 -8.96 8.02 14.44
N GLN A 37 -9.59 7.84 13.27
CA GLN A 37 -10.50 8.81 12.68
C GLN A 37 -11.66 9.14 13.64
N SER A 38 -12.33 8.13 14.15
CA SER A 38 -13.45 8.28 15.06
C SER A 38 -13.07 9.03 16.33
N ASN A 39 -11.95 8.65 16.94
CA ASN A 39 -11.44 9.30 18.16
C ASN A 39 -11.09 10.77 17.91
N PHE A 40 -10.36 11.07 16.84
CA PHE A 40 -9.99 12.43 16.48
C PHE A 40 -11.21 13.29 16.19
N ASN A 41 -12.12 12.81 15.36
CA ASN A 41 -13.30 13.54 14.92
C ASN A 41 -14.30 13.78 16.08
N SER A 42 -14.39 12.84 17.02
CA SER A 42 -15.21 13.00 18.23
C SER A 42 -14.65 14.04 19.20
N ALA A 43 -13.34 14.10 19.33
CA ALA A 43 -12.66 15.06 20.20
C ALA A 43 -12.60 16.48 19.61
N ASN A 44 -12.70 16.63 18.29
CA ASN A 44 -12.47 17.87 17.58
C ASN A 44 -13.69 18.29 16.75
N ARG A 45 -14.51 19.21 17.29
CA ARG A 45 -15.70 19.70 16.56
C ARG A 45 -15.38 20.65 15.39
N ARG A 46 -14.20 21.25 15.35
CA ARG A 46 -13.81 22.26 14.34
C ARG A 46 -12.92 21.70 13.23
N LYS A 47 -12.25 20.59 13.47
CA LYS A 47 -11.35 19.97 12.53
C LYS A 47 -11.74 18.51 12.41
N GLN A 48 -11.92 18.06 11.19
CA GLN A 48 -12.25 16.68 10.86
C GLN A 48 -11.18 16.12 9.93
N VAL A 49 -10.89 14.84 10.04
CA VAL A 49 -9.99 14.14 9.14
C VAL A 49 -10.76 13.06 8.39
N SER A 50 -10.53 12.95 7.09
CA SER A 50 -11.05 11.84 6.28
C SER A 50 -10.21 10.59 6.46
N LEU A 51 -10.80 9.43 6.24
CA LEU A 51 -10.04 8.18 6.19
C LEU A 51 -9.02 8.19 5.05
N ALA A 52 -9.37 8.78 3.91
CA ALA A 52 -8.48 8.95 2.77
C ALA A 52 -7.21 9.75 3.13
N ASP A 53 -7.35 10.83 3.88
CA ASP A 53 -6.18 11.57 4.36
C ASP A 53 -5.39 10.80 5.42
N LEU A 54 -6.06 10.05 6.30
CA LEU A 54 -5.38 9.20 7.28
C LEU A 54 -4.60 8.05 6.64
N ILE A 55 -5.11 7.47 5.57
CA ILE A 55 -4.41 6.44 4.80
C ILE A 55 -3.08 7.00 4.28
N VAL A 56 -3.11 8.15 3.63
CA VAL A 56 -1.89 8.79 3.08
C VAL A 56 -0.94 9.20 4.21
N LEU A 57 -1.47 9.80 5.28
CA LEU A 57 -0.66 10.20 6.43
C LEU A 57 0.00 9.00 7.14
N GLY A 58 -0.74 7.89 7.26
CA GLY A 58 -0.21 6.65 7.82
C GLY A 58 0.96 6.09 7.00
N GLY A 59 0.86 6.16 5.67
CA GLY A 59 1.95 5.76 4.80
C GLY A 59 3.16 6.69 4.88
N ALA A 60 2.95 7.99 4.92
CA ALA A 60 4.03 8.95 5.14
C ALA A 60 4.77 8.63 6.44
N ALA A 61 4.04 8.44 7.55
CA ALA A 61 4.61 8.07 8.84
C ALA A 61 5.37 6.73 8.82
N ALA A 62 4.89 5.75 8.05
CA ALA A 62 5.58 4.47 7.89
C ALA A 62 6.92 4.61 7.15
N ILE A 63 6.95 5.46 6.11
CA ILE A 63 8.19 5.77 5.38
C ILE A 63 9.20 6.48 6.30
N GLU A 64 8.75 7.52 6.99
CA GLU A 64 9.59 8.27 7.93
C GLU A 64 10.16 7.36 9.03
N GLN A 65 9.33 6.50 9.61
CA GLN A 65 9.77 5.53 10.60
C GLN A 65 10.79 4.54 10.04
N ALA A 66 10.57 4.04 8.81
CA ALA A 66 11.49 3.11 8.18
C ALA A 66 12.83 3.76 7.84
N ALA A 67 12.82 5.00 7.33
CA ALA A 67 14.01 5.80 7.07
C ALA A 67 14.79 6.07 8.37
N GLY A 68 14.10 6.47 9.45
CA GLY A 68 14.71 6.70 10.75
C GLY A 68 15.40 5.45 11.32
N ARG A 69 14.82 4.26 11.13
CA ARG A 69 15.47 2.98 11.49
C ARG A 69 16.74 2.71 10.68
N ALA A 70 16.81 3.21 9.46
CA ALA A 70 17.99 3.14 8.61
C ALA A 70 19.00 4.26 8.87
N GLY A 71 18.75 5.15 9.86
CA GLY A 71 19.62 6.27 10.20
C GLY A 71 19.47 7.49 9.29
N VAL A 72 18.39 7.56 8.52
CA VAL A 72 18.10 8.67 7.59
C VAL A 72 16.89 9.44 8.12
N ASP A 73 17.04 10.76 8.27
CA ASP A 73 15.94 11.65 8.64
C ASP A 73 15.26 12.16 7.36
N VAL A 74 13.97 11.84 7.22
CA VAL A 74 13.16 12.17 6.04
C VAL A 74 11.82 12.72 6.52
N GLU A 75 11.40 13.83 5.96
CA GLU A 75 10.05 14.37 6.09
C GLU A 75 9.27 14.12 4.79
N VAL A 76 8.18 13.37 4.87
CA VAL A 76 7.34 13.07 3.71
C VAL A 76 6.25 14.13 3.58
N PRO A 77 6.21 14.89 2.47
CA PRO A 77 5.23 15.96 2.31
C PRO A 77 3.79 15.43 2.32
N PHE A 78 2.93 16.08 3.09
CA PHE A 78 1.52 15.73 3.19
C PHE A 78 0.62 16.92 2.80
N ILE A 79 -0.30 16.70 1.89
CA ILE A 79 -1.31 17.69 1.50
C ILE A 79 -2.69 17.12 1.82
N PRO A 80 -3.41 17.69 2.79
CA PRO A 80 -4.75 17.26 3.18
C PRO A 80 -5.80 17.73 2.16
N GLY A 81 -7.03 17.20 2.29
CA GLY A 81 -8.20 17.68 1.56
C GLY A 81 -8.90 16.62 0.73
N ARG A 82 -8.59 15.35 0.95
CA ARG A 82 -9.33 14.23 0.39
C ARG A 82 -10.62 14.02 1.18
N THR A 83 -11.63 13.50 0.49
CA THR A 83 -12.90 13.06 1.11
C THR A 83 -13.04 11.56 0.93
N ASP A 84 -13.89 10.95 1.76
CA ASP A 84 -14.13 9.51 1.70
C ASP A 84 -15.24 9.20 0.68
N ALA A 85 -14.96 8.30 -0.25
CA ALA A 85 -15.96 7.81 -1.20
C ALA A 85 -16.99 6.92 -0.50
N SER A 86 -18.22 6.93 -0.98
CA SER A 86 -19.20 5.90 -0.65
C SER A 86 -19.20 4.77 -1.69
N GLN A 87 -19.88 3.65 -1.36
CA GLN A 87 -20.00 2.54 -2.29
C GLN A 87 -20.78 2.95 -3.55
N GLU A 88 -21.81 3.80 -3.39
CA GLU A 88 -22.63 4.29 -4.50
C GLU A 88 -21.85 5.19 -5.47
N GLN A 89 -20.78 5.81 -4.98
CA GLN A 89 -19.85 6.63 -5.79
C GLN A 89 -18.76 5.79 -6.46
N THR A 90 -18.79 4.47 -6.28
CA THR A 90 -17.79 3.55 -6.83
C THR A 90 -18.44 2.69 -7.91
N ASP A 91 -18.03 2.90 -9.16
CA ASP A 91 -18.44 2.05 -10.28
C ASP A 91 -17.71 0.70 -10.20
N VAL A 92 -18.37 -0.27 -9.52
CA VAL A 92 -17.82 -1.60 -9.28
C VAL A 92 -17.48 -2.33 -10.57
N SER A 93 -18.29 -2.16 -11.61
CA SER A 93 -18.08 -2.85 -12.89
C SER A 93 -16.84 -2.35 -13.62
N SER A 94 -16.63 -1.04 -13.64
CA SER A 94 -15.44 -0.44 -14.23
C SER A 94 -14.19 -0.72 -13.39
N PHE A 95 -14.30 -0.70 -12.06
CA PHE A 95 -13.17 -1.01 -11.18
C PHE A 95 -12.69 -2.47 -11.29
N ALA A 96 -13.57 -3.41 -11.63
CA ALA A 96 -13.20 -4.81 -11.80
C ALA A 96 -12.10 -5.01 -12.88
N TYR A 97 -12.08 -4.16 -13.91
CA TYR A 97 -11.04 -4.20 -14.94
C TYR A 97 -9.67 -3.70 -14.45
N LEU A 98 -9.62 -3.04 -13.31
CA LEU A 98 -8.39 -2.51 -12.73
C LEU A 98 -7.75 -3.48 -11.73
N GLU A 99 -8.32 -4.66 -11.52
CA GLU A 99 -7.76 -5.67 -10.64
C GLU A 99 -6.35 -6.06 -11.12
N PRO A 100 -5.31 -5.91 -10.26
CA PRO A 100 -3.95 -6.21 -10.67
C PRO A 100 -3.77 -7.71 -10.94
N THR A 101 -3.27 -8.05 -12.11
CA THR A 101 -2.79 -9.41 -12.42
C THR A 101 -1.34 -9.61 -11.97
N ALA A 102 -0.59 -8.53 -11.84
CA ALA A 102 0.72 -8.51 -11.19
C ALA A 102 1.03 -7.11 -10.68
N ASP A 103 1.77 -7.02 -9.59
CA ASP A 103 2.26 -5.77 -9.05
C ASP A 103 3.64 -5.96 -8.41
N GLY A 104 4.67 -5.41 -9.07
CA GLY A 104 6.06 -5.52 -8.61
C GLY A 104 6.32 -4.80 -7.29
N PHE A 105 5.58 -3.74 -6.98
CA PHE A 105 5.70 -3.02 -5.72
C PHE A 105 5.21 -3.85 -4.54
N ARG A 106 4.11 -4.58 -4.72
CA ARG A 106 3.55 -5.48 -3.71
C ARG A 106 4.12 -6.89 -3.76
N ASN A 107 5.03 -7.15 -4.70
CA ASN A 107 5.55 -8.48 -4.98
C ASN A 107 4.43 -9.51 -5.24
N PHE A 108 3.36 -9.06 -5.91
CA PHE A 108 2.19 -9.85 -6.21
C PHE A 108 2.21 -10.36 -7.65
N PHE A 109 1.85 -11.62 -7.83
CA PHE A 109 1.70 -12.25 -9.12
C PHE A 109 0.52 -13.24 -9.06
N ALA A 110 -0.54 -12.94 -9.81
CA ALA A 110 -1.74 -13.75 -9.82
C ALA A 110 -1.48 -15.14 -10.42
N ARG A 111 -2.16 -16.15 -9.90
CA ARG A 111 -2.11 -17.49 -10.45
C ARG A 111 -2.60 -17.49 -11.91
N GLY A 112 -1.88 -18.19 -12.78
CA GLY A 112 -2.22 -18.27 -14.21
C GLY A 112 -1.73 -17.08 -15.04
N ASN A 113 -1.00 -16.14 -14.47
CA ASN A 113 -0.29 -15.14 -15.23
C ASN A 113 0.99 -15.76 -15.81
N GLU A 114 1.11 -15.77 -17.14
CA GLU A 114 2.26 -16.34 -17.86
C GLU A 114 3.28 -15.30 -18.30
N ARG A 115 3.01 -14.00 -18.04
CA ARG A 115 3.91 -12.92 -18.45
C ARG A 115 5.18 -12.93 -17.62
N ASN A 116 6.29 -12.58 -18.25
CA ASN A 116 7.58 -12.45 -17.58
C ASN A 116 7.55 -11.29 -16.55
N PRO A 117 7.81 -11.55 -15.27
CA PRO A 117 7.82 -10.50 -14.25
C PRO A 117 8.78 -9.34 -14.54
N ALA A 118 9.93 -9.62 -15.16
CA ALA A 118 10.91 -8.58 -15.50
C ALA A 118 10.36 -7.64 -16.59
N GLU A 119 9.68 -8.16 -17.60
CA GLU A 119 9.04 -7.35 -18.64
C GLU A 119 7.94 -6.46 -18.06
N MET A 120 7.14 -7.00 -17.15
CA MET A 120 6.10 -6.23 -16.47
C MET A 120 6.67 -5.09 -15.61
N LEU A 121 7.84 -5.30 -14.98
CA LEU A 121 8.53 -4.24 -14.25
C LEU A 121 9.10 -3.17 -15.19
N ILE A 122 9.58 -3.54 -16.37
CA ILE A 122 10.05 -2.59 -17.40
C ILE A 122 8.89 -1.73 -17.91
N GLU A 123 7.73 -2.35 -18.20
CA GLU A 123 6.52 -1.61 -18.56
C GLU A 123 6.10 -0.63 -17.46
N LYS A 124 6.15 -1.07 -16.21
CA LYS A 124 5.82 -0.21 -15.06
C LYS A 124 6.82 0.93 -14.90
N ALA A 125 8.11 0.67 -15.10
CA ALA A 125 9.14 1.70 -15.08
C ALA A 125 8.85 2.79 -16.14
N ALA A 126 8.51 2.38 -17.35
CA ALA A 126 8.15 3.32 -18.43
C ALA A 126 6.92 4.19 -18.05
N LEU A 127 5.91 3.61 -17.41
CA LEU A 127 4.72 4.35 -16.94
C LEU A 127 5.04 5.36 -15.81
N LEU A 128 6.10 5.13 -15.06
CA LEU A 128 6.56 5.97 -13.95
C LEU A 128 7.68 6.93 -14.36
N ASP A 129 8.05 6.94 -15.65
CA ASP A 129 9.16 7.72 -16.19
C ASP A 129 10.50 7.41 -15.51
N LEU A 130 10.69 6.13 -15.15
CA LEU A 130 11.89 5.60 -14.52
C LEU A 130 12.70 4.77 -15.52
N ASN A 131 14.01 4.82 -15.41
CA ASN A 131 14.87 3.86 -16.07
C ASN A 131 14.96 2.53 -15.29
N VAL A 132 15.50 1.48 -15.90
CA VAL A 132 15.57 0.14 -15.30
C VAL A 132 16.40 0.12 -14.00
N PRO A 133 17.56 0.77 -13.89
CA PRO A 133 18.29 0.91 -12.63
C PRO A 133 17.46 1.58 -11.52
N GLU A 134 16.77 2.69 -11.82
CA GLU A 134 15.92 3.41 -10.86
C GLU A 134 14.76 2.53 -10.38
N MET A 135 14.12 1.80 -11.28
CA MET A 135 13.08 0.85 -10.94
C MET A 135 13.60 -0.28 -10.04
N THR A 136 14.81 -0.77 -10.30
CA THR A 136 15.45 -1.79 -9.47
C THR A 136 15.71 -1.29 -8.06
N VAL A 137 16.19 -0.06 -7.92
CA VAL A 137 16.42 0.59 -6.61
C VAL A 137 15.08 0.81 -5.89
N LEU A 138 14.05 1.27 -6.58
CA LEU A 138 12.72 1.48 -6.00
C LEU A 138 12.13 0.17 -5.44
N VAL A 139 12.10 -0.88 -6.25
CA VAL A 139 11.58 -2.20 -5.83
C VAL A 139 12.42 -2.81 -4.72
N GLY A 140 13.76 -2.67 -4.80
CA GLY A 140 14.68 -3.11 -3.75
C GLY A 140 14.45 -2.36 -2.44
N GLY A 141 14.28 -1.05 -2.51
CA GLY A 141 13.96 -0.20 -1.36
C GLY A 141 12.66 -0.59 -0.68
N LEU A 142 11.60 -0.83 -1.45
CA LEU A 142 10.32 -1.30 -0.89
C LEU A 142 10.48 -2.62 -0.13
N ARG A 143 11.33 -3.53 -0.60
CA ARG A 143 11.63 -4.78 0.11
C ARG A 143 12.42 -4.58 1.39
N VAL A 144 13.36 -3.65 1.39
CA VAL A 144 14.09 -3.25 2.61
C VAL A 144 13.15 -2.69 3.66
N LEU A 145 12.13 -1.96 3.20
CA LEU A 145 11.06 -1.43 4.05
C LEU A 145 10.01 -2.49 4.45
N ASP A 146 10.24 -3.76 4.09
CA ASP A 146 9.34 -4.88 4.36
C ASP A 146 7.96 -4.75 3.69
N ALA A 147 7.89 -4.02 2.57
CA ALA A 147 6.69 -3.83 1.75
C ALA A 147 6.48 -5.00 0.77
N ASN A 148 6.51 -6.23 1.27
CA ASN A 148 6.34 -7.44 0.48
C ASN A 148 5.05 -8.17 0.87
N THR A 149 4.46 -8.90 -0.07
CA THR A 149 3.34 -9.80 0.21
C THR A 149 3.82 -11.03 0.99
N ASP A 150 3.03 -11.51 1.94
CA ASP A 150 3.18 -12.79 2.65
C ASP A 150 4.56 -13.05 3.28
N GLY A 151 5.25 -12.03 3.77
CA GLY A 151 6.56 -12.21 4.40
C GLY A 151 7.64 -12.69 3.45
N ALA A 152 7.40 -12.69 2.14
CA ALA A 152 8.38 -13.04 1.13
C ALA A 152 9.54 -12.04 1.15
N GLN A 153 10.65 -12.40 1.77
CA GLN A 153 11.87 -11.59 1.79
C GLN A 153 12.59 -11.56 0.43
N HIS A 154 12.13 -12.38 -0.53
CA HIS A 154 12.77 -12.56 -1.83
C HIS A 154 11.72 -12.51 -2.94
N GLY A 155 12.09 -11.91 -4.08
CA GLY A 155 11.19 -11.79 -5.23
C GLY A 155 10.60 -13.12 -5.70
N ILE A 156 9.56 -13.03 -6.51
CA ILE A 156 8.78 -14.13 -7.13
C ILE A 156 9.68 -15.10 -7.93
N GLY A 157 10.69 -15.62 -7.45
CA GLY A 157 11.57 -16.55 -8.15
C GLY A 157 12.16 -17.62 -7.27
N ARG A 158 11.91 -17.56 -5.98
CA ARG A 158 12.39 -18.57 -5.04
C ARG A 158 11.33 -18.91 -4.01
N GLN A 159 10.34 -19.68 -4.42
CA GLN A 159 9.73 -20.63 -3.51
C GLN A 159 10.81 -21.64 -3.12
N GLN A 160 11.25 -21.59 -1.92
CA GLN A 160 12.06 -22.51 -1.12
C GLN A 160 13.33 -21.87 -0.56
N ILE A 161 13.17 -21.20 0.58
CA ILE A 161 14.13 -21.40 1.66
C ILE A 161 13.28 -21.55 2.94
N ARG A 162 13.44 -22.71 3.59
CA ARG A 162 12.77 -23.14 4.80
C ARG A 162 12.91 -22.11 5.90
N SER A 163 11.80 -21.83 6.56
CA SER A 163 11.68 -21.13 7.83
C SER A 163 12.67 -21.68 8.87
N HIS A 164 13.68 -20.92 9.18
CA HIS A 164 14.38 -21.03 10.46
C HIS A 164 14.16 -19.73 11.22
N GLY A 165 13.29 -19.81 12.22
CA GLY A 165 13.30 -18.97 13.42
C GLY A 165 13.35 -17.46 13.22
N VAL A 166 12.37 -16.84 12.58
CA VAL A 166 12.18 -15.39 12.66
C VAL A 166 11.16 -15.08 13.75
N ASN A 167 11.67 -14.38 14.74
CA ASN A 167 10.99 -13.88 15.92
C ASN A 167 9.64 -13.24 15.58
N GLN A 168 8.53 -13.81 16.07
CA GLN A 168 7.14 -13.37 15.81
C GLN A 168 6.74 -12.05 16.50
N ASN A 169 7.70 -11.27 16.99
CA ASN A 169 7.45 -9.97 17.63
C ASN A 169 7.66 -8.76 16.71
N ARG A 170 7.44 -8.90 15.42
CA ARG A 170 7.36 -7.73 14.52
C ARG A 170 5.93 -7.21 14.53
N THR A 171 5.77 -6.01 15.04
CA THR A 171 4.51 -5.26 14.97
C THR A 171 4.01 -5.20 13.51
N PRO A 172 2.75 -5.51 13.25
CA PRO A 172 2.16 -5.58 11.90
C PRO A 172 2.17 -4.24 11.13
N SER A 173 2.62 -3.16 11.77
CA SER A 173 2.25 -1.81 11.39
C SER A 173 2.88 -1.28 10.11
N THR A 174 4.11 -1.65 9.77
CA THR A 174 4.81 -0.97 8.67
C THR A 174 4.38 -1.50 7.29
N LYS A 175 4.19 -2.82 7.16
CA LYS A 175 3.74 -3.45 5.91
C LYS A 175 2.39 -2.97 5.43
N ALA A 176 1.46 -2.99 6.33
CA ALA A 176 0.07 -2.71 6.05
C ALA A 176 -0.14 -1.25 5.65
N PHE A 177 0.58 -0.30 6.26
CA PHE A 177 0.52 1.11 5.86
C PHE A 177 1.07 1.35 4.46
N PHE A 178 2.15 0.66 4.06
CA PHE A 178 2.66 0.74 2.69
C PHE A 178 1.67 0.21 1.65
N LEU A 179 1.00 -0.91 1.97
CA LEU A 179 0.01 -1.51 1.08
C LEU A 179 -1.12 -0.52 0.78
N VAL A 180 -1.59 0.16 1.80
CA VAL A 180 -2.71 1.10 1.69
C VAL A 180 -2.32 2.38 0.98
N CYS A 181 -1.08 2.86 1.12
CA CYS A 181 -0.61 4.07 0.41
C CYS A 181 -0.42 3.89 -1.09
N LEU A 182 -0.12 2.68 -1.54
CA LEU A 182 -0.01 2.38 -2.97
C LEU A 182 -1.38 2.28 -3.65
N LEU A 183 -2.46 2.26 -2.88
CA LEU A 183 -3.84 2.05 -3.33
C LEU A 183 -4.69 3.31 -3.30
N SER A 184 -4.19 4.40 -2.75
CA SER A 184 -4.84 5.70 -2.71
C SER A 184 -4.33 6.64 -3.82
#